data_970853b63dbfe8559ad76b9b03c403b1
#
_entry.id   970853b63dbfe8559ad76b9b03c403b1
#
_cell.length_a   1.000
_cell.length_b   1.000
_cell.length_c   1.000
_cell.angle_alpha   90.00
_cell.angle_beta   90.00
_cell.angle_gamma   90.00
#
_symmetry.space_group_name_H-M   'P 1'
#
loop_
_entity.id
_entity.type
_entity.pdbx_description
1 polymer ?
#
loop_
_entity_poly.entity_id
_entity_poly.type
_entity_poly.pdbx_seq_one_letter_code
_entity_poly.pdbx_strand_id
1 'polypeptide(L)'
;SVLWFAVGYSMVFGQSQKGFIGAMDHALLLDVPEAPRTENKTECDTSNSGVSMVIFEMTFAILAPAMVLITWTTCIKPTGAMLFMTLWPLFVYYPLTHWIRGHGWLSSTIKVIDFAGGLTLFTTTGTAHFLLTIWIKHKFPNCEKLSLVDQYLQEERESRNFILLILGSLLTMVGWFSLNVISFRSSKHGLILLNTHYTACGAGISWLLVVFTYTGQSSCMDIVYGVMAGLAGSSSCSGYVAPWSSMATGCLTGFLSSALHILARNQMSRCIRENCPDITFMFGIPAIFGSIAAGLFSNTPATENANEVKG
;
A
#
# COMPACT_ATOMS: atom_id res chain seq x y z
N SER A 1 6.35 3.92 15.51
CA SER A 1 6.97 5.24 15.73
C SER A 1 8.30 5.17 16.45
N VAL A 2 8.42 4.49 17.62
CA VAL A 2 9.68 4.43 18.39
C VAL A 2 10.84 3.85 17.58
N LEU A 3 10.63 2.74 16.88
CA LEU A 3 11.64 2.14 16.01
C LEU A 3 12.05 3.07 14.85
N TRP A 4 11.10 3.79 14.28
CA TRP A 4 11.37 4.77 13.24
C TRP A 4 12.26 5.89 13.75
N PHE A 5 11.92 6.44 14.92
CA PHE A 5 12.71 7.45 15.60
C PHE A 5 14.13 6.97 15.90
N ALA A 6 14.27 5.77 16.45
CA ALA A 6 15.56 5.26 16.91
C ALA A 6 16.51 4.90 15.76
N VAL A 7 16.04 4.16 14.77
CA VAL A 7 16.89 3.59 13.71
C VAL A 7 16.24 3.58 12.32
N GLY A 8 14.91 3.55 12.23
CA GLY A 8 14.20 3.29 10.98
C GLY A 8 14.47 4.35 9.92
N TYR A 9 14.37 5.64 10.28
CA TYR A 9 14.66 6.74 9.37
C TYR A 9 16.08 6.66 8.82
N SER A 10 17.04 6.41 9.67
CA SER A 10 18.46 6.31 9.29
C SER A 10 18.73 5.11 8.39
N MET A 11 18.13 3.95 8.68
CA MET A 11 18.23 2.75 7.83
C MET A 11 17.65 2.96 6.43
N VAL A 12 16.64 3.82 6.29
CA VAL A 12 15.99 4.11 5.01
C VAL A 12 16.68 5.25 4.26
N PHE A 13 16.94 6.39 4.90
CA PHE A 13 17.38 7.62 4.26
C PHE A 13 18.83 8.03 4.60
N GLY A 14 19.53 7.28 5.44
CA GLY A 14 20.95 7.47 5.70
C GLY A 14 21.80 7.18 4.47
N GLN A 15 23.09 7.54 4.52
CA GLN A 15 24.04 7.33 3.44
C GLN A 15 24.05 5.86 2.98
N SER A 16 23.84 5.61 1.70
CA SER A 16 23.66 4.25 1.19
C SER A 16 24.95 3.41 1.31
N GLN A 17 24.91 2.33 2.07
CA GLN A 17 26.00 1.37 2.19
C GLN A 17 25.84 0.28 1.11
N LYS A 18 26.66 0.41 0.07
CA LYS A 18 26.66 -0.53 -1.08
C LYS A 18 25.29 -0.75 -1.74
N GLY A 19 24.35 0.18 -1.58
CA GLY A 19 23.02 0.11 -2.14
C GLY A 19 22.00 -0.75 -1.36
N PHE A 20 22.37 -1.37 -0.22
CA PHE A 20 21.49 -2.30 0.49
C PHE A 20 20.82 -1.71 1.72
N ILE A 21 21.48 -0.81 2.45
CA ILE A 21 20.94 -0.22 3.67
C ILE A 21 21.53 1.16 3.89
N GLY A 22 20.80 2.07 4.52
CA GLY A 22 21.32 3.36 4.95
C GLY A 22 22.24 3.25 6.16
N ALA A 23 23.23 4.12 6.24
CA ALA A 23 24.07 4.28 7.41
C ALA A 23 23.28 4.85 8.60
N MET A 24 23.83 4.74 9.80
CA MET A 24 23.18 5.25 11.03
C MET A 24 23.44 6.75 11.29
N ASP A 25 23.57 7.53 10.21
CA ASP A 25 23.93 8.95 10.26
C ASP A 25 22.86 9.82 10.93
N HIS A 26 21.60 9.41 10.80
CA HIS A 26 20.43 10.11 11.35
C HIS A 26 19.76 9.34 12.48
N ALA A 27 20.50 8.49 13.19
CA ALA A 27 19.96 7.76 14.34
C ALA A 27 19.42 8.73 15.40
N LEU A 28 18.30 8.39 16.02
CA LEU A 28 17.55 9.25 16.95
C LEU A 28 17.09 10.57 16.31
N LEU A 29 16.96 10.61 14.97
CA LEU A 29 16.65 11.79 14.16
C LEU A 29 17.63 12.97 14.38
N LEU A 30 18.87 12.66 14.74
CA LEU A 30 19.93 13.65 14.80
C LEU A 30 20.34 14.04 13.36
N ASP A 31 20.67 15.31 13.18
CA ASP A 31 21.16 15.87 11.91
C ASP A 31 20.28 15.54 10.69
N VAL A 32 18.95 15.52 10.89
CA VAL A 32 18.00 15.40 9.77
C VAL A 32 18.19 16.64 8.87
N PRO A 33 18.51 16.47 7.58
CA PRO A 33 18.70 17.59 6.69
C PRO A 33 17.43 18.47 6.65
N GLU A 34 17.58 19.75 6.94
CA GLU A 34 16.58 20.73 6.52
C GLU A 34 16.49 20.65 4.99
N ALA A 35 15.30 20.87 4.41
CA ALA A 35 15.08 20.76 2.97
C ALA A 35 16.24 21.36 2.17
N PRO A 36 16.68 20.76 1.05
CA PRO A 36 17.84 21.23 0.31
C PRO A 36 17.69 22.71 0.01
N ARG A 37 18.66 23.52 0.43
CA ARG A 37 18.72 24.94 0.14
C ARG A 37 18.99 25.08 -1.36
N THR A 38 17.93 25.22 -2.15
CA THR A 38 18.08 25.70 -3.52
C THR A 38 18.48 27.15 -3.46
N GLU A 39 19.64 27.48 -3.99
CA GLU A 39 20.22 28.86 -4.00
C GLU A 39 19.36 29.90 -4.76
N ASN A 40 18.32 29.47 -5.47
CA ASN A 40 17.39 30.33 -6.21
C ASN A 40 16.01 30.34 -5.55
N LYS A 41 15.89 31.09 -4.45
CA LYS A 41 14.62 31.47 -3.86
C LYS A 41 13.94 32.53 -4.71
N THR A 42 13.05 32.16 -5.60
CA THR A 42 11.96 33.02 -6.05
C THR A 42 10.65 32.33 -5.63
N GLU A 43 10.03 32.93 -4.63
CA GLU A 43 8.63 32.87 -4.20
C GLU A 43 8.05 31.52 -3.77
N CYS A 44 7.70 31.49 -2.49
CA CYS A 44 6.64 30.69 -1.85
C CYS A 44 6.70 29.17 -2.03
N ASP A 45 7.89 28.58 -2.04
CA ASP A 45 8.03 27.17 -1.72
C ASP A 45 7.95 26.99 -0.20
N THR A 46 6.74 26.70 0.29
CA THR A 46 6.55 25.98 1.55
C THR A 46 7.04 24.55 1.34
N SER A 47 8.34 24.45 1.00
CA SER A 47 9.02 23.16 0.84
C SER A 47 8.86 22.42 2.15
N ASN A 48 8.25 21.24 2.09
CA ASN A 48 8.14 20.34 3.22
C ASN A 48 9.49 20.28 3.92
N SER A 49 9.57 20.80 5.15
CA SER A 49 10.78 20.71 5.96
C SER A 49 11.18 19.24 6.06
N GLY A 50 12.46 18.95 6.26
CA GLY A 50 12.93 17.58 6.46
C GLY A 50 12.09 16.83 7.51
N VAL A 51 11.61 17.55 8.52
CA VAL A 51 10.71 17.03 9.56
C VAL A 51 9.36 16.56 8.99
N SER A 52 8.77 17.28 8.03
CA SER A 52 7.50 16.87 7.39
C SER A 52 7.67 15.55 6.63
N MET A 53 8.81 15.36 5.97
CA MET A 53 9.14 14.11 5.28
C MET A 53 9.34 12.97 6.27
N VAL A 54 10.00 13.21 7.40
CA VAL A 54 10.16 12.21 8.48
C VAL A 54 8.81 11.71 8.97
N ILE A 55 7.86 12.64 9.24
CA ILE A 55 6.52 12.31 9.72
C ILE A 55 5.74 11.55 8.65
N PHE A 56 5.80 11.99 7.40
CA PHE A 56 5.12 11.34 6.28
C PHE A 56 5.57 9.88 6.11
N GLU A 57 6.88 9.64 6.03
CA GLU A 57 7.43 8.29 5.89
C GLU A 57 7.23 7.44 7.16
N MET A 58 7.17 8.06 8.35
CA MET A 58 6.81 7.38 9.58
C MET A 58 5.41 6.78 9.52
N THR A 59 4.45 7.46 8.89
CA THR A 59 3.09 6.91 8.75
C THR A 59 3.08 5.62 7.93
N PHE A 60 3.87 5.54 6.87
CA PHE A 60 4.05 4.30 6.10
C PHE A 60 4.71 3.20 6.92
N ALA A 61 5.76 3.53 7.67
CA ALA A 61 6.47 2.58 8.51
C ALA A 61 5.59 1.99 9.64
N ILE A 62 4.57 2.72 10.09
CA ILE A 62 3.58 2.23 11.06
C ILE A 62 2.49 1.42 10.35
N LEU A 63 2.01 1.90 9.21
CA LEU A 63 0.90 1.29 8.47
C LEU A 63 1.29 -0.09 7.92
N ALA A 64 2.51 -0.24 7.41
CA ALA A 64 2.98 -1.48 6.80
C ALA A 64 2.79 -2.74 7.67
N PRO A 65 3.41 -2.83 8.87
CA PRO A 65 3.25 -4.01 9.71
C PRO A 65 1.82 -4.14 10.28
N ALA A 66 1.11 -3.02 10.49
CA ALA A 66 -0.27 -3.04 10.96
C ALA A 66 -1.20 -3.69 9.94
N MET A 67 -1.06 -3.37 8.64
CA MET A 67 -1.84 -3.98 7.56
C MET A 67 -1.59 -5.49 7.45
N VAL A 68 -0.37 -5.97 7.67
CA VAL A 68 -0.09 -7.42 7.64
C VAL A 68 -0.83 -8.15 8.76
N LEU A 69 -0.90 -7.55 9.94
CA LEU A 69 -1.44 -8.20 11.13
C LEU A 69 -2.94 -8.00 11.34
N ILE A 70 -3.55 -6.96 10.78
CA ILE A 70 -4.92 -6.53 11.12
C ILE A 70 -5.93 -7.69 11.07
N THR A 71 -5.72 -8.62 10.16
CA THR A 71 -6.62 -9.75 9.92
C THR A 71 -6.37 -10.93 10.83
N TRP A 72 -5.17 -11.01 11.36
CA TRP A 72 -4.71 -12.14 12.17
C TRP A 72 -4.63 -11.81 13.66
N THR A 73 -5.11 -10.63 14.07
CA THR A 73 -5.09 -10.19 15.48
C THR A 73 -5.82 -11.15 16.42
N THR A 74 -6.86 -11.83 15.93
CA THR A 74 -7.61 -12.83 16.71
C THR A 74 -6.89 -14.17 16.83
N CYS A 75 -5.98 -14.50 15.91
CA CYS A 75 -5.27 -15.77 15.85
C CYS A 75 -3.86 -15.73 16.46
N ILE A 76 -3.28 -14.54 16.60
CA ILE A 76 -1.90 -14.34 17.06
C ILE A 76 -1.90 -13.78 18.49
N LYS A 77 -1.08 -14.36 19.35
CA LYS A 77 -0.87 -13.85 20.71
C LYS A 77 -0.29 -12.43 20.67
N PRO A 78 -0.67 -11.50 21.58
CA PRO A 78 -0.18 -10.12 21.59
C PRO A 78 1.35 -10.01 21.58
N THR A 79 2.05 -10.89 22.30
CA THR A 79 3.53 -10.93 22.32
C THR A 79 4.11 -11.29 20.95
N GLY A 80 3.50 -12.22 20.21
CA GLY A 80 3.89 -12.55 18.85
C GLY A 80 3.64 -11.39 17.87
N ALA A 81 2.51 -10.70 18.02
CA ALA A 81 2.21 -9.50 17.23
C ALA A 81 3.24 -8.39 17.50
N MET A 82 3.59 -8.13 18.75
CA MET A 82 4.62 -7.13 19.11
C MET A 82 6.00 -7.49 18.54
N LEU A 83 6.41 -8.76 18.61
CA LEU A 83 7.64 -9.22 17.99
C LEU A 83 7.63 -9.02 16.47
N PHE A 84 6.52 -9.36 15.80
CA PHE A 84 6.38 -9.15 14.37
C PHE A 84 6.46 -7.65 14.02
N MET A 85 5.73 -6.79 14.74
CA MET A 85 5.73 -5.34 14.51
C MET A 85 7.08 -4.67 14.76
N THR A 86 7.98 -5.33 15.47
CA THR A 86 9.34 -4.83 15.70
C THR A 86 10.35 -5.41 14.70
N LEU A 87 10.33 -6.71 14.47
CA LEU A 87 11.34 -7.40 13.66
C LEU A 87 11.07 -7.27 12.15
N TRP A 88 9.82 -7.41 11.72
CA TRP A 88 9.48 -7.35 10.31
C TRP A 88 9.82 -6.00 9.64
N PRO A 89 9.54 -4.83 10.24
CA PRO A 89 10.01 -3.57 9.67
C PRO A 89 11.52 -3.47 9.57
N LEU A 90 12.25 -3.91 10.59
CA LEU A 90 13.72 -3.84 10.61
C LEU A 90 14.36 -4.69 9.51
N PHE A 91 13.87 -5.90 9.29
CA PHE A 91 14.51 -6.85 8.37
C PHE A 91 13.91 -6.86 6.97
N VAL A 92 12.67 -6.41 6.80
CA VAL A 92 11.98 -6.47 5.51
C VAL A 92 11.65 -5.05 5.00
N TYR A 93 10.88 -4.29 5.77
CA TYR A 93 10.33 -3.03 5.27
C TYR A 93 11.40 -1.94 5.08
N TYR A 94 12.25 -1.68 6.08
CA TYR A 94 13.26 -0.62 6.00
C TYR A 94 14.31 -0.90 4.92
N PRO A 95 14.92 -2.09 4.81
CA PRO A 95 15.83 -2.39 3.72
C PRO A 95 15.18 -2.23 2.33
N LEU A 96 13.97 -2.75 2.14
CA LEU A 96 13.26 -2.68 0.87
C LEU A 96 12.89 -1.22 0.52
N THR A 97 12.47 -0.43 1.51
CA THR A 97 12.19 0.99 1.32
C THR A 97 13.48 1.76 0.97
N HIS A 98 14.62 1.42 1.59
CA HIS A 98 15.93 1.97 1.20
C HIS A 98 16.27 1.67 -0.26
N TRP A 99 16.04 0.43 -0.72
CA TRP A 99 16.35 0.05 -2.11
C TRP A 99 15.60 0.88 -3.14
N ILE A 100 14.35 1.27 -2.84
CA ILE A 100 13.45 1.94 -3.78
C ILE A 100 13.44 3.46 -3.56
N ARG A 101 13.30 3.94 -2.32
CA ARG A 101 13.12 5.36 -1.98
C ARG A 101 14.35 6.00 -1.32
N GLY A 102 15.24 5.20 -0.72
CA GLY A 102 16.44 5.65 0.01
C GLY A 102 17.73 5.68 -0.84
N HIS A 103 17.63 5.83 -2.15
CA HIS A 103 18.78 5.80 -3.07
C HIS A 103 19.56 4.48 -3.08
N GLY A 104 18.89 3.36 -2.78
CA GLY A 104 19.48 2.04 -2.88
C GLY A 104 19.64 1.54 -4.32
N TRP A 105 20.01 0.28 -4.48
CA TRP A 105 20.35 -0.30 -5.79
C TRP A 105 19.18 -0.34 -6.80
N LEU A 106 17.92 -0.51 -6.34
CA LEU A 106 16.77 -0.51 -7.24
C LEU A 106 16.51 0.87 -7.84
N SER A 107 16.64 1.93 -7.05
CA SER A 107 16.46 3.30 -7.56
C SER A 107 17.66 3.79 -8.36
N SER A 108 18.89 3.45 -7.96
CA SER A 108 20.10 3.92 -8.63
C SER A 108 20.42 3.17 -9.92
N THR A 109 20.25 1.83 -9.95
CA THR A 109 20.65 0.98 -11.08
C THR A 109 19.48 0.74 -12.03
N ILE A 110 18.30 0.36 -11.51
CA ILE A 110 17.12 -0.02 -12.32
C ILE A 110 16.20 1.20 -12.55
N LYS A 111 16.34 2.25 -11.73
CA LYS A 111 15.49 3.47 -11.76
C LYS A 111 14.01 3.15 -11.57
N VAL A 112 13.71 2.27 -10.61
CA VAL A 112 12.33 1.91 -10.25
C VAL A 112 11.60 3.14 -9.75
N ILE A 113 10.38 3.35 -10.25
CA ILE A 113 9.51 4.45 -9.89
C ILE A 113 8.46 3.93 -8.90
N ASP A 114 8.32 4.59 -7.76
CA ASP A 114 7.26 4.35 -6.78
C ASP A 114 6.71 5.69 -6.30
N PHE A 115 5.51 6.04 -6.74
CA PHE A 115 4.94 7.37 -6.51
C PHE A 115 4.62 7.63 -5.03
N ALA A 116 3.70 6.85 -4.47
CA ALA A 116 3.17 7.03 -3.11
C ALA A 116 3.21 5.71 -2.30
N GLY A 117 4.24 4.91 -2.47
CA GLY A 117 4.41 3.69 -1.70
C GLY A 117 3.67 2.47 -2.24
N GLY A 118 3.22 2.48 -3.49
CA GLY A 118 2.57 1.32 -4.09
C GLY A 118 3.44 0.08 -4.04
N LEU A 119 4.69 0.20 -4.46
CA LEU A 119 5.64 -0.90 -4.44
C LEU A 119 6.20 -1.12 -3.03
N THR A 120 6.65 -0.07 -2.36
CA THR A 120 7.28 -0.17 -1.04
C THR A 120 6.32 -0.58 0.06
N LEU A 121 5.10 -0.01 0.09
CA LEU A 121 4.13 -0.28 1.14
C LEU A 121 3.18 -1.42 0.77
N PHE A 122 2.39 -1.25 -0.30
CA PHE A 122 1.26 -2.15 -0.56
C PHE A 122 1.69 -3.50 -1.14
N THR A 123 2.66 -3.54 -2.03
CA THR A 123 3.19 -4.82 -2.56
C THR A 123 3.88 -5.62 -1.45
N THR A 124 4.65 -4.96 -0.61
CA THR A 124 5.37 -5.62 0.49
C THR A 124 4.42 -6.16 1.55
N THR A 125 3.42 -5.37 1.95
CA THR A 125 2.41 -5.82 2.92
C THR A 125 1.53 -6.92 2.36
N GLY A 126 1.10 -6.81 1.10
CA GLY A 126 0.28 -7.81 0.43
C GLY A 126 1.01 -9.16 0.30
N THR A 127 2.30 -9.13 -0.05
CA THR A 127 3.14 -10.34 -0.12
C THR A 127 3.35 -10.96 1.25
N ALA A 128 3.67 -10.17 2.27
CA ALA A 128 3.84 -10.65 3.64
C ALA A 128 2.55 -11.25 4.19
N HIS A 129 1.40 -10.61 3.94
CA HIS A 129 0.09 -11.12 4.30
C HIS A 129 -0.23 -12.46 3.62
N PHE A 130 0.08 -12.59 2.33
CA PHE A 130 -0.11 -13.82 1.58
C PHE A 130 0.71 -14.98 2.16
N LEU A 131 1.98 -14.74 2.45
CA LEU A 131 2.85 -15.74 3.07
C LEU A 131 2.37 -16.15 4.46
N LEU A 132 1.91 -15.18 5.27
CA LEU A 132 1.34 -15.44 6.58
C LEU A 132 0.07 -16.29 6.48
N THR A 133 -0.79 -16.02 5.50
CA THR A 133 -2.00 -16.81 5.22
C THR A 133 -1.67 -18.27 4.88
N ILE A 134 -0.67 -18.49 4.00
CA ILE A 134 -0.21 -19.85 3.66
C ILE A 134 0.34 -20.56 4.90
N TRP A 135 1.12 -19.88 5.70
CA TRP A 135 1.71 -20.46 6.92
C TRP A 135 0.63 -20.88 7.94
N ILE A 136 -0.37 -20.02 8.16
CA ILE A 136 -1.50 -20.31 9.06
C ILE A 136 -2.31 -21.49 8.54
N LYS A 137 -2.59 -21.54 7.23
CA LYS A 137 -3.25 -22.68 6.59
C LYS A 137 -2.52 -24.01 6.85
N HIS A 138 -1.19 -23.99 6.76
CA HIS A 138 -0.39 -25.17 6.98
C HIS A 138 -0.38 -25.60 8.46
N LYS A 139 -0.32 -24.63 9.39
CA LYS A 139 -0.24 -24.92 10.82
C LYS A 139 -1.57 -25.33 11.46
N PHE A 140 -2.70 -24.86 10.93
CA PHE A 140 -4.04 -25.10 11.45
C PHE A 140 -4.98 -25.72 10.41
N PRO A 141 -4.69 -26.93 9.90
CA PRO A 141 -5.48 -27.52 8.83
C PRO A 141 -6.94 -27.86 9.24
N ASN A 142 -7.20 -28.02 10.54
CA ASN A 142 -8.50 -28.43 11.10
C ASN A 142 -9.32 -27.26 11.67
N CYS A 143 -9.08 -26.03 11.23
CA CYS A 143 -9.86 -24.86 11.66
C CYS A 143 -11.29 -24.82 11.08
N GLU A 144 -11.87 -25.98 10.75
CA GLU A 144 -13.16 -26.08 10.03
C GLU A 144 -14.40 -26.14 10.92
N LYS A 145 -14.25 -26.19 12.24
CA LYS A 145 -15.41 -26.36 13.14
C LYS A 145 -15.83 -25.04 13.79
N LEU A 146 -16.43 -24.15 13.00
CA LEU A 146 -17.33 -23.16 13.57
C LEU A 146 -18.63 -23.87 14.00
N SER A 147 -19.06 -23.67 15.25
CA SER A 147 -20.34 -24.17 15.72
C SER A 147 -21.50 -23.45 14.98
N LEU A 148 -22.67 -24.06 14.89
CA LEU A 148 -23.87 -23.42 14.30
C LEU A 148 -24.21 -22.08 15.00
N VAL A 149 -23.92 -21.99 16.29
CA VAL A 149 -24.10 -20.75 17.09
C VAL A 149 -23.14 -19.65 16.64
N ASP A 150 -21.88 -19.99 16.36
CA ASP A 150 -20.90 -19.04 15.86
C ASP A 150 -21.28 -18.56 14.46
N GLN A 151 -21.87 -19.41 13.63
CA GLN A 151 -22.35 -19.04 12.29
C GLN A 151 -23.51 -18.04 12.36
N TYR A 152 -24.47 -18.25 13.26
CA TYR A 152 -25.59 -17.33 13.46
C TYR A 152 -25.11 -15.97 14.01
N LEU A 153 -24.21 -15.98 15.00
CA LEU A 153 -23.61 -14.77 15.55
C LEU A 153 -22.74 -14.01 14.52
N GLN A 154 -22.20 -14.72 13.54
CA GLN A 154 -21.42 -14.13 12.46
C GLN A 154 -22.32 -13.38 11.46
N GLU A 155 -23.45 -13.95 11.06
CA GLU A 155 -24.44 -13.29 10.19
C GLU A 155 -24.98 -12.00 10.83
N GLU A 156 -25.30 -12.02 12.14
CA GLU A 156 -25.76 -10.83 12.87
C GLU A 156 -24.66 -9.78 13.02
N ARG A 157 -23.41 -10.20 13.15
CA ARG A 157 -22.23 -9.32 13.23
C ARG A 157 -21.91 -8.69 11.87
N GLU A 158 -22.03 -9.42 10.78
CA GLU A 158 -21.81 -8.92 9.42
C GLU A 158 -22.80 -7.82 9.06
N SER A 159 -24.06 -7.95 9.40
CA SER A 159 -25.09 -6.93 9.16
C SER A 159 -24.79 -5.61 9.89
N ARG A 160 -24.29 -5.66 11.12
CA ARG A 160 -23.87 -4.45 11.87
C ARG A 160 -22.57 -3.84 11.37
N ASN A 161 -21.65 -4.65 10.89
CA ASN A 161 -20.33 -4.20 10.44
C ASN A 161 -20.39 -3.50 9.08
N PHE A 162 -21.47 -3.66 8.32
CA PHE A 162 -21.61 -3.06 6.99
C PHE A 162 -21.54 -1.53 7.01
N ILE A 163 -22.22 -0.87 7.95
CA ILE A 163 -22.17 0.60 8.09
C ILE A 163 -20.75 1.06 8.46
N LEU A 164 -20.12 0.35 9.40
CA LEU A 164 -18.75 0.65 9.81
C LEU A 164 -17.75 0.46 8.66
N LEU A 165 -17.97 -0.55 7.82
CA LEU A 165 -17.14 -0.78 6.63
C LEU A 165 -17.26 0.38 5.65
N ILE A 166 -18.48 0.84 5.31
CA ILE A 166 -18.68 1.97 4.42
C ILE A 166 -18.04 3.23 4.99
N LEU A 167 -18.29 3.54 6.26
CA LEU A 167 -17.68 4.71 6.90
C LEU A 167 -16.16 4.62 6.91
N GLY A 168 -15.60 3.47 7.25
CA GLY A 168 -14.16 3.22 7.22
C GLY A 168 -13.57 3.37 5.83
N SER A 169 -14.26 2.86 4.80
CA SER A 169 -13.80 2.97 3.41
C SER A 169 -13.84 4.42 2.89
N LEU A 170 -14.85 5.20 3.25
CA LEU A 170 -14.92 6.63 2.91
C LEU A 170 -13.81 7.42 3.60
N LEU A 171 -13.57 7.20 4.88
CA LEU A 171 -12.47 7.84 5.60
C LEU A 171 -11.11 7.46 5.01
N THR A 172 -10.93 6.19 4.66
CA THR A 172 -9.72 5.69 4.00
C THR A 172 -9.52 6.36 2.65
N MET A 173 -10.57 6.51 1.85
CA MET A 173 -10.52 7.18 0.54
C MET A 173 -10.06 8.64 0.69
N VAL A 174 -10.60 9.40 1.64
CA VAL A 174 -10.19 10.78 1.93
C VAL A 174 -8.72 10.84 2.35
N GLY A 175 -8.31 9.94 3.25
CA GLY A 175 -6.91 9.82 3.67
C GLY A 175 -5.98 9.47 2.50
N TRP A 176 -6.45 8.63 1.56
CA TRP A 176 -5.67 8.23 0.40
C TRP A 176 -5.44 9.35 -0.60
N PHE A 177 -6.46 10.18 -0.84
CA PHE A 177 -6.29 11.38 -1.66
C PHE A 177 -5.23 12.31 -1.07
N SER A 178 -5.29 12.54 0.24
CA SER A 178 -4.30 13.36 0.94
C SER A 178 -2.89 12.76 0.85
N LEU A 179 -2.77 11.45 1.02
CA LEU A 179 -1.52 10.70 0.95
C LEU A 179 -0.87 10.83 -0.44
N ASN A 180 -1.64 10.62 -1.50
CA ASN A 180 -1.13 10.72 -2.87
C ASN A 180 -0.72 12.15 -3.22
N VAL A 181 -1.46 13.15 -2.78
CA VAL A 181 -1.15 14.58 -3.03
C VAL A 181 0.14 15.00 -2.31
N ILE A 182 0.32 14.61 -1.05
CA ILE A 182 1.50 14.96 -0.24
C ILE A 182 2.77 14.26 -0.78
N SER A 183 2.64 13.12 -1.42
CA SER A 183 3.76 12.37 -1.98
C SER A 183 4.51 13.12 -3.09
N PHE A 184 3.88 14.14 -3.68
CA PHE A 184 4.44 14.86 -4.82
C PHE A 184 4.67 16.36 -4.49
N ARG A 185 5.88 16.84 -4.74
CA ARG A 185 6.31 18.22 -4.45
C ARG A 185 5.94 19.24 -5.54
N SER A 186 5.20 18.85 -6.58
CA SER A 186 4.89 19.69 -7.73
C SER A 186 3.48 20.29 -7.66
N SER A 187 3.24 21.32 -8.47
CA SER A 187 1.93 21.98 -8.65
C SER A 187 0.83 21.12 -9.30
N LYS A 188 1.12 19.84 -9.62
CA LYS A 188 0.19 18.93 -10.32
C LYS A 188 -0.83 18.24 -9.39
N HIS A 189 -1.13 18.81 -8.23
CA HIS A 189 -2.02 18.19 -7.21
C HIS A 189 -3.41 17.84 -7.78
N GLY A 190 -3.99 18.69 -8.62
CA GLY A 190 -5.29 18.43 -9.26
C GLY A 190 -5.27 17.20 -10.18
N LEU A 191 -4.18 17.01 -10.93
CA LEU A 191 -4.02 15.85 -11.80
C LEU A 191 -3.88 14.56 -11.00
N ILE A 192 -3.13 14.59 -9.89
CA ILE A 192 -2.96 13.44 -8.99
C ILE A 192 -4.29 13.01 -8.38
N LEU A 193 -5.08 13.97 -7.88
CA LEU A 193 -6.43 13.71 -7.37
C LEU A 193 -7.33 13.07 -8.42
N LEU A 194 -7.33 13.63 -9.63
CA LEU A 194 -8.12 13.14 -10.76
C LEU A 194 -7.72 11.70 -11.12
N ASN A 195 -6.41 11.43 -11.25
CA ASN A 195 -5.87 10.12 -11.57
C ASN A 195 -6.20 9.08 -10.49
N THR A 196 -6.05 9.45 -9.21
CA THR A 196 -6.42 8.59 -8.08
C THR A 196 -7.91 8.24 -8.12
N HIS A 197 -8.77 9.24 -8.38
CA HIS A 197 -10.20 9.03 -8.48
C HIS A 197 -10.58 8.11 -9.65
N TYR A 198 -10.04 8.35 -10.85
CA TYR A 198 -10.35 7.51 -12.01
C TYR A 198 -9.86 6.07 -11.85
N THR A 199 -8.69 5.87 -11.26
CA THR A 199 -8.19 4.52 -10.96
C THR A 199 -9.12 3.80 -9.98
N ALA A 200 -9.59 4.48 -8.94
CA ALA A 200 -10.54 3.93 -7.98
C ALA A 200 -11.88 3.58 -8.61
N CYS A 201 -12.44 4.47 -9.45
CA CYS A 201 -13.70 4.23 -10.16
C CYS A 201 -13.58 3.06 -11.16
N GLY A 202 -12.53 3.03 -11.97
CA GLY A 202 -12.29 1.97 -12.93
C GLY A 202 -12.17 0.60 -12.27
N ALA A 203 -11.45 0.53 -11.16
CA ALA A 203 -11.30 -0.71 -10.41
C ALA A 203 -12.60 -1.14 -9.71
N GLY A 204 -13.37 -0.20 -9.15
CA GLY A 204 -14.67 -0.50 -8.54
C GLY A 204 -15.65 -1.11 -9.54
N ILE A 205 -15.76 -0.50 -10.73
CA ILE A 205 -16.64 -0.98 -11.80
C ILE A 205 -16.19 -2.36 -12.30
N SER A 206 -14.90 -2.54 -12.58
CA SER A 206 -14.41 -3.82 -13.12
C SER A 206 -14.48 -4.94 -12.11
N TRP A 207 -14.21 -4.69 -10.82
CA TRP A 207 -14.39 -5.67 -9.76
C TRP A 207 -15.85 -6.14 -9.67
N LEU A 208 -16.79 -5.18 -9.63
CA LEU A 208 -18.21 -5.46 -9.59
C LEU A 208 -18.66 -6.32 -10.78
N LEU A 209 -18.24 -5.96 -11.99
CA LEU A 209 -18.56 -6.71 -13.21
C LEU A 209 -18.04 -8.14 -13.18
N VAL A 210 -16.81 -8.36 -12.73
CA VAL A 210 -16.23 -9.71 -12.62
C VAL A 210 -17.00 -10.57 -11.61
N VAL A 211 -17.30 -10.02 -10.42
CA VAL A 211 -18.07 -10.74 -9.42
C VAL A 211 -19.47 -11.05 -9.93
N PHE A 212 -20.15 -10.06 -10.53
CA PHE A 212 -21.50 -10.26 -11.09
C PHE A 212 -21.53 -11.31 -12.20
N THR A 213 -20.56 -11.31 -13.11
CA THR A 213 -20.50 -12.32 -14.20
C THR A 213 -20.21 -13.72 -13.69
N TYR A 214 -19.49 -13.85 -12.58
CA TYR A 214 -19.15 -15.14 -11.99
C TYR A 214 -20.24 -15.71 -11.07
N THR A 215 -20.83 -14.86 -10.21
CA THR A 215 -21.76 -15.30 -9.16
C THR A 215 -23.23 -15.06 -9.50
N GLY A 216 -23.51 -14.22 -10.50
CA GLY A 216 -24.87 -13.74 -10.83
C GLY A 216 -25.44 -12.74 -9.82
N GLN A 217 -24.72 -12.41 -8.79
CA GLN A 217 -25.09 -11.45 -7.73
C GLN A 217 -23.92 -10.52 -7.44
N SER A 218 -24.22 -9.32 -6.97
CA SER A 218 -23.23 -8.35 -6.54
C SER A 218 -23.65 -7.70 -5.23
N SER A 219 -22.67 -7.34 -4.42
CA SER A 219 -22.86 -6.65 -3.15
C SER A 219 -22.19 -5.30 -3.14
N CYS A 220 -22.61 -4.41 -2.23
CA CYS A 220 -21.87 -3.16 -2.02
C CYS A 220 -20.44 -3.38 -1.51
N MET A 221 -20.17 -4.54 -0.89
CA MET A 221 -18.82 -4.94 -0.49
C MET A 221 -17.88 -5.06 -1.68
N ASP A 222 -18.37 -5.60 -2.80
CA ASP A 222 -17.57 -5.78 -4.02
C ASP A 222 -17.12 -4.44 -4.60
N ILE A 223 -17.97 -3.41 -4.51
CA ILE A 223 -17.61 -2.04 -4.92
C ILE A 223 -16.50 -1.51 -4.01
N VAL A 224 -16.66 -1.68 -2.69
CA VAL A 224 -15.65 -1.23 -1.72
C VAL A 224 -14.30 -1.91 -1.98
N TYR A 225 -14.29 -3.21 -2.20
CA TYR A 225 -13.06 -3.96 -2.50
C TYR A 225 -12.40 -3.47 -3.79
N GLY A 226 -13.19 -3.25 -4.83
CA GLY A 226 -12.70 -2.72 -6.09
C GLY A 226 -12.14 -1.30 -5.96
N VAL A 227 -12.83 -0.41 -5.24
CA VAL A 227 -12.35 0.95 -4.97
C VAL A 227 -11.02 0.93 -4.21
N MET A 228 -10.91 0.10 -3.16
CA MET A 228 -9.65 -0.05 -2.40
C MET A 228 -8.52 -0.58 -3.28
N ALA A 229 -8.81 -1.55 -4.15
CA ALA A 229 -7.83 -2.06 -5.12
C ALA A 229 -7.36 -0.97 -6.09
N GLY A 230 -8.28 -0.14 -6.58
CA GLY A 230 -7.94 1.01 -7.42
C GLY A 230 -7.08 2.05 -6.71
N LEU A 231 -7.39 2.35 -5.44
CA LEU A 231 -6.58 3.27 -4.62
C LEU A 231 -5.16 2.72 -4.43
N ALA A 232 -5.01 1.44 -4.14
CA ALA A 232 -3.70 0.81 -4.01
C ALA A 232 -2.90 0.83 -5.33
N GLY A 233 -3.55 0.53 -6.46
CA GLY A 233 -2.94 0.65 -7.78
C GLY A 233 -2.53 2.08 -8.13
N SER A 234 -3.34 3.08 -7.76
CA SER A 234 -3.06 4.50 -8.00
C SER A 234 -1.80 4.98 -7.28
N SER A 235 -1.51 4.43 -6.10
CA SER A 235 -0.34 4.83 -5.30
C SER A 235 0.99 4.56 -5.98
N SER A 236 1.02 3.66 -6.96
CA SER A 236 2.23 3.40 -7.75
C SER A 236 2.41 4.39 -8.90
N CYS A 237 1.33 4.92 -9.48
CA CYS A 237 1.37 5.55 -10.80
C CYS A 237 0.72 6.94 -10.93
N SER A 238 -0.14 7.38 -9.98
CA SER A 238 -1.03 8.54 -10.17
C SER A 238 -0.34 9.86 -10.52
N GLY A 239 0.93 10.04 -10.15
CA GLY A 239 1.71 11.24 -10.47
C GLY A 239 2.35 11.24 -11.86
N TYR A 240 2.46 10.09 -12.51
CA TYR A 240 3.23 9.90 -13.73
C TYR A 240 2.39 9.60 -14.98
N VAL A 241 1.13 9.28 -14.81
CA VAL A 241 0.26 8.80 -15.89
C VAL A 241 -0.80 9.84 -16.28
N ALA A 242 -1.29 9.73 -17.50
CA ALA A 242 -2.40 10.57 -17.99
C ALA A 242 -3.76 10.08 -17.46
N PRO A 243 -4.82 10.92 -17.40
CA PRO A 243 -6.11 10.52 -16.86
C PRO A 243 -6.77 9.31 -17.56
N TRP A 244 -6.61 9.19 -18.88
CA TRP A 244 -7.15 8.04 -19.62
C TRP A 244 -6.43 6.73 -19.24
N SER A 245 -5.12 6.77 -19.04
CA SER A 245 -4.35 5.60 -18.61
C SER A 245 -4.58 5.25 -17.15
N SER A 246 -4.91 6.23 -16.31
CA SER A 246 -5.35 5.99 -14.94
C SER A 246 -6.66 5.20 -14.89
N MET A 247 -7.63 5.53 -15.73
CA MET A 247 -8.88 4.76 -15.85
C MET A 247 -8.61 3.34 -16.35
N ALA A 248 -7.77 3.19 -17.38
CA ALA A 248 -7.39 1.89 -17.91
C ALA A 248 -6.64 1.03 -16.87
N THR A 249 -5.72 1.64 -16.12
CA THR A 249 -5.01 0.99 -14.99
C THR A 249 -6.01 0.54 -13.92
N GLY A 250 -6.98 1.38 -13.58
CA GLY A 250 -8.05 1.02 -12.65
C GLY A 250 -8.84 -0.20 -13.10
N CYS A 251 -9.31 -0.19 -14.33
CA CYS A 251 -10.05 -1.33 -14.90
C CYS A 251 -9.21 -2.62 -14.88
N LEU A 252 -7.94 -2.53 -15.24
CA LEU A 252 -7.04 -3.68 -15.28
C LEU A 252 -6.76 -4.22 -13.86
N THR A 253 -6.43 -3.35 -12.93
CA THR A 253 -6.13 -3.74 -11.53
C THR A 253 -7.36 -4.34 -10.86
N GLY A 254 -8.55 -3.75 -11.04
CA GLY A 254 -9.79 -4.28 -10.51
C GLY A 254 -10.15 -5.64 -11.10
N PHE A 255 -10.05 -5.79 -12.44
CA PHE A 255 -10.30 -7.06 -13.10
C PHE A 255 -9.37 -8.18 -12.62
N LEU A 256 -8.07 -7.95 -12.66
CA LEU A 256 -7.09 -8.99 -12.30
C LEU A 256 -7.17 -9.35 -10.82
N SER A 257 -7.33 -8.36 -9.95
CA SER A 257 -7.42 -8.58 -8.51
C SER A 257 -8.67 -9.35 -8.13
N SER A 258 -9.83 -9.00 -8.71
CA SER A 258 -11.09 -9.72 -8.47
C SER A 258 -11.06 -11.15 -9.01
N ALA A 259 -10.52 -11.37 -10.20
CA ALA A 259 -10.38 -12.70 -10.78
C ALA A 259 -9.48 -13.60 -9.93
N LEU A 260 -8.32 -13.09 -9.51
CA LEU A 260 -7.39 -13.82 -8.64
C LEU A 260 -7.98 -14.05 -7.24
N HIS A 261 -8.74 -13.09 -6.72
CA HIS A 261 -9.47 -13.22 -5.46
C HIS A 261 -10.48 -14.38 -5.51
N ILE A 262 -11.31 -14.43 -6.56
CA ILE A 262 -12.29 -15.51 -6.74
C ILE A 262 -11.59 -16.89 -6.87
N LEU A 263 -10.55 -16.96 -7.69
CA LEU A 263 -9.78 -18.20 -7.87
C LEU A 263 -9.14 -18.68 -6.55
N ALA A 264 -8.55 -17.77 -5.79
CA ALA A 264 -7.95 -18.10 -4.50
C ALA A 264 -8.99 -18.55 -3.48
N ARG A 265 -10.12 -17.85 -3.38
CA ARG A 265 -11.22 -18.22 -2.47
C ARG A 265 -11.78 -19.61 -2.75
N ASN A 266 -11.84 -20.02 -4.00
CA ASN A 266 -12.32 -21.36 -4.37
C ASN A 266 -11.38 -22.48 -3.90
N GLN A 267 -10.10 -22.18 -3.71
CA GLN A 267 -9.09 -23.14 -3.27
C GLN A 267 -8.79 -23.07 -1.76
N MET A 268 -9.32 -22.07 -1.06
CA MET A 268 -9.12 -21.90 0.38
C MET A 268 -10.14 -22.71 1.18
N SER A 269 -9.70 -23.25 2.33
CA SER A 269 -10.61 -23.84 3.30
C SER A 269 -11.58 -22.78 3.85
N ARG A 270 -12.78 -23.22 4.25
CA ARG A 270 -13.87 -22.33 4.70
C ARG A 270 -13.40 -21.38 5.81
N CYS A 271 -12.67 -21.87 6.80
CA CYS A 271 -12.16 -21.09 7.92
C CYS A 271 -11.24 -19.94 7.48
N ILE A 272 -10.32 -20.20 6.54
CA ILE A 272 -9.40 -19.18 6.02
C ILE A 272 -10.17 -18.18 5.17
N ARG A 273 -11.11 -18.66 4.37
CA ARG A 273 -11.95 -17.82 3.50
C ARG A 273 -12.81 -16.83 4.27
N GLU A 274 -13.30 -17.20 5.44
CA GLU A 274 -14.16 -16.37 6.28
C GLU A 274 -13.34 -15.41 7.18
N ASN A 275 -12.15 -15.80 7.58
CA ASN A 275 -11.31 -15.03 8.51
C ASN A 275 -10.13 -14.29 7.84
N CYS A 276 -9.88 -14.54 6.55
CA CYS A 276 -8.80 -13.87 5.83
C CYS A 276 -9.41 -12.72 5.01
N PRO A 277 -9.28 -11.49 5.46
CA PRO A 277 -9.62 -10.37 4.60
C PRO A 277 -8.61 -10.33 3.47
N ASP A 278 -9.11 -9.85 2.41
CA ASP A 278 -8.58 -9.88 1.08
C ASP A 278 -7.44 -8.88 0.86
N ILE A 279 -6.61 -8.61 1.90
CA ILE A 279 -5.54 -7.60 1.88
C ILE A 279 -4.57 -7.84 0.73
N THR A 280 -4.22 -9.09 0.47
CA THR A 280 -3.36 -9.42 -0.66
C THR A 280 -3.99 -8.98 -1.98
N PHE A 281 -5.29 -9.22 -2.15
CA PHE A 281 -6.02 -8.95 -3.40
C PHE A 281 -6.49 -7.50 -3.50
N MET A 282 -6.77 -6.84 -2.37
CA MET A 282 -7.18 -5.42 -2.34
C MET A 282 -6.01 -4.45 -2.41
N PHE A 283 -4.82 -4.84 -1.95
CA PHE A 283 -3.68 -3.92 -1.84
C PHE A 283 -2.43 -4.44 -2.56
N GLY A 284 -2.02 -5.69 -2.30
CA GLY A 284 -0.77 -6.23 -2.83
C GLY A 284 -0.79 -6.39 -4.35
N ILE A 285 -1.73 -7.15 -4.86
CA ILE A 285 -1.86 -7.42 -6.31
C ILE A 285 -2.11 -6.14 -7.12
N PRO A 286 -3.08 -5.26 -6.74
CA PRO A 286 -3.29 -4.02 -7.49
C PRO A 286 -2.06 -3.12 -7.52
N ALA A 287 -1.30 -3.05 -6.43
CA ALA A 287 -0.09 -2.24 -6.37
C ALA A 287 1.02 -2.76 -7.31
N ILE A 288 1.15 -4.08 -7.47
CA ILE A 288 2.06 -4.67 -8.46
C ILE A 288 1.66 -4.24 -9.88
N PHE A 289 0.39 -4.39 -10.23
CA PHE A 289 -0.09 -3.98 -11.55
C PHE A 289 -0.05 -2.47 -11.76
N GLY A 290 -0.30 -1.68 -10.71
CA GLY A 290 -0.12 -0.23 -10.72
C GLY A 290 1.33 0.17 -10.97
N SER A 291 2.30 -0.55 -10.41
CA SER A 291 3.73 -0.32 -10.64
C SER A 291 4.15 -0.68 -12.08
N ILE A 292 3.59 -1.75 -12.63
CA ILE A 292 3.79 -2.11 -14.05
C ILE A 292 3.18 -1.03 -14.96
N ALA A 293 1.99 -0.56 -14.63
CA ALA A 293 1.33 0.52 -15.38
C ALA A 293 2.11 1.85 -15.30
N ALA A 294 2.73 2.16 -14.16
CA ALA A 294 3.63 3.29 -14.04
C ALA A 294 4.80 3.21 -15.04
N GLY A 295 5.41 2.04 -15.18
CA GLY A 295 6.49 1.82 -16.15
C GLY A 295 6.03 1.90 -17.61
N LEU A 296 4.81 1.44 -17.92
CA LEU A 296 4.29 1.38 -19.30
C LEU A 296 3.70 2.71 -19.77
N PHE A 297 3.00 3.43 -18.88
CA PHE A 297 2.21 4.63 -19.21
C PHE A 297 2.81 5.94 -18.69
N SER A 298 4.04 5.90 -18.14
CA SER A 298 4.73 7.13 -17.74
C SER A 298 4.99 8.02 -18.95
N ASN A 299 4.44 9.23 -18.91
CA ASN A 299 4.60 10.23 -19.99
C ASN A 299 5.94 10.98 -19.90
N THR A 300 6.68 10.82 -18.83
CA THR A 300 7.98 11.49 -18.62
C THR A 300 9.12 10.50 -18.83
N PRO A 301 10.12 10.84 -19.66
CA PRO A 301 11.34 10.03 -19.74
C PRO A 301 11.97 9.90 -18.35
N ALA A 302 12.45 8.71 -18.02
CA ALA A 302 13.03 8.41 -16.70
C ALA A 302 14.18 9.37 -16.30
N THR A 303 14.76 10.08 -17.27
CA THR A 303 15.79 11.10 -17.09
C THR A 303 15.26 12.45 -16.57
N GLU A 304 14.04 12.86 -16.96
CA GLU A 304 13.43 14.10 -16.43
C GLU A 304 12.92 13.90 -15.00
N ASN A 305 12.37 12.71 -14.71
CA ASN A 305 11.92 12.38 -13.36
C ASN A 305 13.07 12.33 -12.32
N ALA A 306 14.27 11.94 -12.75
CA ALA A 306 15.46 11.95 -11.88
C ALA A 306 15.94 13.37 -11.54
N ASN A 307 15.63 14.36 -12.39
CA ASN A 307 15.98 15.77 -12.15
C ASN A 307 14.89 16.50 -11.35
N GLU A 308 13.60 16.14 -11.51
CA GLU A 308 12.53 16.69 -10.66
C GLU A 308 12.59 16.16 -9.21
N VAL A 309 13.20 15.00 -8.98
CA VAL A 309 13.46 14.45 -7.63
C VAL A 309 14.74 15.04 -7.01
N LYS A 310 15.60 15.66 -7.81
CA LYS A 310 16.83 16.33 -7.36
C LYS A 310 16.71 17.85 -7.22
N GLY A 311 15.55 18.43 -7.63
CA GLY A 311 15.28 19.85 -7.53
C GLY A 311 14.56 20.25 -6.24
#